data_5280cb044c4a97cd417853badaec82da
#
_entry.id   5280cb044c4a97cd417853badaec82da
#
_cell.length_a   1.000
_cell.length_b   1.000
_cell.length_c   1.000
_cell.angle_alpha   90.00
_cell.angle_beta   90.00
_cell.angle_gamma   90.00
#
_symmetry.space_group_name_H-M   'P 1'
#
loop_
_entity.id
_entity.type
_entity.pdbx_description
1 polymer ?
#
loop_
_entity_poly.entity_id
_entity_poly.type
_entity_poly.pdbx_seq_one_letter_code
_entity_poly.pdbx_strand_id
1 'polypeptide(L)'
;MVFGDSSSSDHFIVIVPGYMGSLLRDKNTKETIWIDIPAMLRNPAHIDDTLEKLRYPNEDIEPAGIMDKSVLYVLPWAKLDHYGRLIEHLREEGFEINPETPTPGKTAVYPYAYDWRQDNRLSGRQLGETVRDWRQKHNGAKAWLVAHSNGGIISRWFVEKEGGKEDVEHMFLMGSPWDGSPKSVRVLFEGYNIVGRRLLNLFGFNKKISSLIRSFPSFYQLIPYQNPFLRTEDNEVLDLFTNANWLESEQDRQLLQDGLKFNQELGTTLSVHTVCYFGRKKPTTTAGVVSLGVGGKWKEVRWLETGAGDGTIPERSAVHPQAKERHAFAVDHGNIYVHEDVLTQLDFDLAGGLGGLEFVTVTLDNLSLEFDANEDFYTPGETVQVYCTLKDTTPETNPITDARLEVSLVWKEPLPGDEDASPPVQPPEISLKQDANEPGTYRGSLTAPMQEGTYNLRAVVHTNLQSDLTVEEMIAVEAEPGG
;
A
#
# COMPACT_ATOMS: atom_id res chain seq x y z
N MET A 1 -12.73 -10.48 23.28
CA MET A 1 -14.20 -10.75 23.49
C MET A 1 -14.49 -12.17 23.02
N VAL A 2 -15.13 -12.99 23.80
CA VAL A 2 -15.55 -14.33 23.36
C VAL A 2 -16.84 -14.14 22.58
N PHE A 3 -16.80 -14.39 21.26
CA PHE A 3 -18.00 -14.37 20.42
C PHE A 3 -18.97 -15.43 20.96
N GLY A 4 -20.17 -14.98 21.34
CA GLY A 4 -21.19 -15.85 21.88
C GLY A 4 -21.69 -16.85 20.85
N ASP A 5 -21.99 -18.02 21.33
CA ASP A 5 -22.58 -19.18 20.64
C ASP A 5 -23.86 -18.77 19.87
N SER A 6 -23.71 -18.39 18.59
CA SER A 6 -24.81 -18.19 17.67
C SER A 6 -24.66 -19.12 16.47
N SER A 7 -25.69 -19.90 16.25
CA SER A 7 -26.00 -20.67 15.02
C SER A 7 -25.18 -20.30 13.79
N SER A 8 -24.62 -21.30 13.09
CA SER A 8 -23.91 -21.28 11.79
C SER A 8 -23.67 -19.89 11.23
N SER A 9 -22.43 -19.46 11.11
CA SER A 9 -22.12 -18.15 10.52
C SER A 9 -22.80 -18.05 9.14
N ASP A 10 -23.70 -17.09 8.99
CA ASP A 10 -24.46 -16.90 7.76
C ASP A 10 -23.61 -16.29 6.62
N HIS A 11 -22.30 -16.12 6.84
CA HIS A 11 -21.36 -15.53 5.91
C HIS A 11 -19.95 -16.14 6.01
N PHE A 12 -19.11 -15.87 5.00
CA PHE A 12 -17.67 -16.12 5.00
C PHE A 12 -16.92 -14.87 4.52
N ILE A 13 -15.68 -14.73 4.92
CA ILE A 13 -14.85 -13.56 4.62
C ILE A 13 -13.89 -13.88 3.49
N VAL A 14 -13.69 -12.93 2.56
CA VAL A 14 -12.68 -13.01 1.50
C VAL A 14 -11.74 -11.82 1.61
N ILE A 15 -10.45 -12.07 1.82
CA ILE A 15 -9.41 -11.03 1.80
C ILE A 15 -8.94 -10.84 0.38
N VAL A 16 -9.11 -9.62 -0.16
CA VAL A 16 -8.72 -9.27 -1.52
C VAL A 16 -7.56 -8.26 -1.48
N PRO A 17 -6.33 -8.67 -1.79
CA PRO A 17 -5.15 -7.82 -1.64
C PRO A 17 -5.11 -6.69 -2.68
N GLY A 18 -4.28 -5.68 -2.41
CA GLY A 18 -4.01 -4.58 -3.32
C GLY A 18 -3.08 -4.95 -4.48
N TYR A 19 -2.70 -3.91 -5.21
CA TYR A 19 -1.72 -3.98 -6.28
C TYR A 19 -0.40 -4.55 -5.75
N MET A 20 0.20 -5.50 -6.47
CA MET A 20 1.40 -6.25 -6.05
C MET A 20 1.24 -7.13 -4.80
N GLY A 21 0.05 -7.26 -4.23
CA GLY A 21 -0.20 -8.01 -2.98
C GLY A 21 -0.36 -9.52 -3.13
N SER A 22 -0.29 -10.07 -4.34
CA SER A 22 -0.24 -11.50 -4.60
C SER A 22 1.13 -11.92 -5.10
N LEU A 23 1.59 -13.07 -4.65
CA LEU A 23 2.74 -13.74 -5.25
C LEU A 23 2.40 -14.19 -6.67
N LEU A 24 3.33 -14.03 -7.59
CA LEU A 24 3.24 -14.54 -8.96
C LEU A 24 4.33 -15.55 -9.21
N ARG A 25 3.99 -16.67 -9.84
CA ARG A 25 4.93 -17.72 -10.17
C ARG A 25 4.79 -18.17 -11.63
N ASP A 26 5.84 -18.76 -12.14
CA ASP A 26 5.83 -19.46 -13.42
C ASP A 26 4.98 -20.74 -13.34
N LYS A 27 4.03 -20.91 -14.24
CA LYS A 27 3.12 -22.07 -14.28
C LYS A 27 3.85 -23.39 -14.49
N ASN A 28 4.96 -23.37 -15.23
CA ASN A 28 5.68 -24.55 -15.66
C ASN A 28 6.72 -24.99 -14.61
N THR A 29 7.53 -24.03 -14.13
CA THR A 29 8.61 -24.34 -13.18
C THR A 29 8.15 -24.27 -11.73
N LYS A 30 7.02 -23.59 -11.45
CA LYS A 30 6.51 -23.28 -10.11
C LYS A 30 7.42 -22.35 -9.29
N GLU A 31 8.43 -21.77 -9.91
CA GLU A 31 9.30 -20.77 -9.30
C GLU A 31 8.54 -19.46 -9.06
N THR A 32 8.69 -18.87 -7.89
CA THR A 32 8.17 -17.55 -7.58
C THR A 32 8.95 -16.51 -8.40
N ILE A 33 8.23 -15.67 -9.12
CA ILE A 33 8.79 -14.58 -9.93
C ILE A 33 8.57 -13.23 -9.26
N TRP A 34 7.39 -13.00 -8.74
CA TRP A 34 7.08 -11.87 -7.90
C TRP A 34 6.72 -12.39 -6.51
N ILE A 35 7.46 -12.11 -5.45
CA ILE A 35 8.73 -11.42 -5.48
C ILE A 35 9.76 -12.33 -4.81
N ASP A 36 10.85 -12.60 -5.47
CA ASP A 36 12.03 -13.28 -4.89
C ASP A 36 13.21 -12.30 -4.93
N ILE A 37 13.23 -11.36 -4.00
CA ILE A 37 14.31 -10.36 -3.87
C ILE A 37 15.64 -11.00 -3.56
N PRO A 38 15.74 -11.98 -2.65
CA PRO A 38 17.00 -12.67 -2.43
C PRO A 38 17.62 -13.25 -3.70
N ALA A 39 16.82 -13.83 -4.59
CA ALA A 39 17.33 -14.33 -5.86
C ALA A 39 17.74 -13.20 -6.81
N MET A 40 17.00 -12.10 -6.82
CA MET A 40 17.31 -10.91 -7.63
C MET A 40 18.63 -10.26 -7.21
N LEU A 41 18.92 -10.19 -5.91
CA LEU A 41 20.16 -9.59 -5.39
C LEU A 41 21.38 -10.51 -5.54
N ARG A 42 21.21 -11.82 -5.36
CA ARG A 42 22.31 -12.78 -5.53
C ARG A 42 22.86 -12.82 -6.96
N ASN A 43 22.05 -12.45 -7.94
CA ASN A 43 22.46 -12.45 -9.33
C ASN A 43 21.80 -11.30 -10.11
N PRO A 44 22.42 -10.11 -10.15
CA PRO A 44 21.90 -8.95 -10.88
C PRO A 44 21.60 -9.21 -12.37
N ALA A 45 22.26 -10.19 -12.98
CA ALA A 45 21.96 -10.60 -14.36
C ALA A 45 20.57 -11.26 -14.50
N HIS A 46 20.05 -11.88 -13.43
CA HIS A 46 18.70 -12.44 -13.42
C HIS A 46 17.59 -11.40 -13.22
N ILE A 47 17.92 -10.17 -12.78
CA ILE A 47 16.91 -9.11 -12.61
C ILE A 47 16.19 -8.85 -13.93
N ASP A 48 16.94 -8.75 -15.04
CA ASP A 48 16.37 -8.47 -16.35
C ASP A 48 15.45 -9.58 -16.83
N ASP A 49 15.87 -10.84 -16.65
CA ASP A 49 15.07 -11.99 -17.02
C ASP A 49 13.79 -12.08 -16.18
N THR A 50 13.89 -11.82 -14.87
CA THR A 50 12.75 -11.84 -13.95
C THR A 50 11.77 -10.71 -14.27
N LEU A 51 12.25 -9.50 -14.50
CA LEU A 51 11.42 -8.37 -14.88
C LEU A 51 10.74 -8.58 -16.24
N GLU A 52 11.46 -9.18 -17.21
CA GLU A 52 10.87 -9.46 -18.51
C GLU A 52 9.79 -10.56 -18.43
N LYS A 53 9.96 -11.58 -17.58
CA LYS A 53 8.90 -12.55 -17.27
C LYS A 53 7.64 -11.91 -16.70
N LEU A 54 7.80 -10.83 -15.90
CA LEU A 54 6.67 -10.08 -15.34
C LEU A 54 5.97 -9.16 -16.35
N ARG A 55 6.53 -8.93 -17.54
CA ARG A 55 5.89 -8.11 -18.57
C ARG A 55 4.54 -8.70 -18.97
N TYR A 56 3.55 -7.83 -19.08
CA TYR A 56 2.20 -8.25 -19.50
C TYR A 56 1.99 -7.96 -20.99
N PRO A 57 1.32 -8.82 -21.75
CA PRO A 57 0.80 -10.13 -21.33
C PRO A 57 1.88 -11.20 -21.26
N ASN A 58 1.76 -12.07 -20.27
CA ASN A 58 2.55 -13.31 -20.19
C ASN A 58 1.68 -14.40 -19.55
N GLU A 59 1.23 -15.34 -20.36
CA GLU A 59 0.30 -16.40 -19.97
C GLU A 59 0.96 -17.52 -19.15
N ASP A 60 2.29 -17.56 -19.10
CA ASP A 60 3.03 -18.52 -18.27
C ASP A 60 3.08 -18.15 -16.80
N ILE A 61 2.51 -17.01 -16.42
CA ILE A 61 2.46 -16.52 -15.03
C ILE A 61 1.09 -16.78 -14.43
N GLU A 62 1.08 -17.23 -13.16
CA GLU A 62 -0.12 -17.43 -12.36
C GLU A 62 0.03 -16.87 -10.95
N PRO A 63 -1.07 -16.46 -10.28
CA PRO A 63 -1.03 -16.13 -8.86
C PRO A 63 -0.78 -17.39 -8.02
N ALA A 64 0.03 -17.24 -6.94
CA ALA A 64 0.48 -18.36 -6.12
C ALA A 64 0.09 -18.25 -4.63
N GLY A 65 -0.67 -17.24 -4.26
CA GLY A 65 -1.10 -16.93 -2.90
C GLY A 65 -1.01 -15.43 -2.64
N ILE A 66 -1.60 -14.97 -1.55
CA ILE A 66 -1.37 -13.60 -1.12
C ILE A 66 -0.04 -13.51 -0.38
N MET A 67 0.55 -12.33 -0.34
CA MET A 67 1.79 -12.11 0.38
C MET A 67 1.53 -12.18 1.88
N ASP A 68 1.93 -13.29 2.51
CA ASP A 68 1.69 -13.58 3.93
C ASP A 68 2.96 -13.63 4.80
N LYS A 69 4.13 -13.50 4.20
CA LYS A 69 5.43 -13.58 4.91
C LYS A 69 6.35 -12.43 4.52
N SER A 70 7.19 -12.07 5.49
CA SER A 70 8.20 -11.03 5.37
C SER A 70 9.32 -11.42 4.39
N VAL A 71 9.05 -11.32 3.09
CA VAL A 71 10.05 -11.60 2.05
C VAL A 71 10.82 -10.34 1.63
N LEU A 72 10.57 -9.17 2.29
CA LEU A 72 10.88 -7.89 1.67
C LEU A 72 11.60 -6.90 2.56
N TYR A 73 12.81 -7.23 2.93
CA TYR A 73 13.71 -6.32 3.63
C TYR A 73 14.60 -5.46 2.73
N VAL A 74 14.46 -5.58 1.41
CA VAL A 74 15.40 -4.96 0.47
C VAL A 74 14.80 -3.80 -0.31
N LEU A 75 13.52 -3.55 -0.15
CA LEU A 75 12.87 -2.43 -0.84
C LEU A 75 12.13 -1.56 0.19
N PRO A 76 12.76 -0.48 0.66
CA PRO A 76 12.21 0.41 1.71
C PRO A 76 10.85 1.03 1.39
N TRP A 77 10.48 1.06 0.13
CA TRP A 77 9.19 1.53 -0.38
C TRP A 77 8.16 0.42 -0.52
N ALA A 78 8.62 -0.80 -0.62
CA ALA A 78 7.81 -1.97 -0.44
C ALA A 78 7.80 -2.34 1.05
N LYS A 79 7.28 -1.46 1.88
CA LYS A 79 6.45 -1.93 2.99
C LYS A 79 5.24 -2.62 2.34
N LEU A 80 5.53 -3.70 1.58
CA LEU A 80 4.57 -4.66 1.12
C LEU A 80 4.19 -5.41 2.37
N ASP A 81 3.32 -4.77 3.11
CA ASP A 81 2.83 -5.32 4.33
C ASP A 81 2.16 -6.64 4.04
N HIS A 82 2.57 -7.56 4.79
CA HIS A 82 2.16 -8.91 4.80
C HIS A 82 0.72 -8.99 5.25
N TYR A 83 -0.18 -9.30 4.37
CA TYR A 83 -1.54 -9.72 4.75
C TYR A 83 -1.50 -10.86 5.78
N GLY A 84 -0.34 -11.46 5.99
CA GLY A 84 -0.07 -12.40 7.05
C GLY A 84 -0.43 -11.88 8.43
N ARG A 85 -0.16 -10.60 8.73
CA ARG A 85 -0.53 -10.01 10.02
C ARG A 85 -2.05 -9.85 10.16
N LEU A 86 -2.75 -9.44 9.10
CA LEU A 86 -4.21 -9.42 9.08
C LEU A 86 -4.80 -10.82 9.24
N ILE A 87 -4.24 -11.81 8.53
CA ILE A 87 -4.67 -13.21 8.62
C ILE A 87 -4.44 -13.76 10.02
N GLU A 88 -3.29 -13.48 10.63
CA GLU A 88 -2.98 -13.94 11.99
C GLU A 88 -3.90 -13.30 13.01
N HIS A 89 -4.15 -11.99 12.90
CA HIS A 89 -5.11 -11.28 13.73
C HIS A 89 -6.51 -11.95 13.67
N LEU A 90 -7.02 -12.18 12.45
CA LEU A 90 -8.31 -12.86 12.30
C LEU A 90 -8.30 -14.28 12.87
N ARG A 91 -7.18 -15.01 12.79
CA ARG A 91 -7.03 -16.32 13.41
C ARG A 91 -7.09 -16.23 14.95
N GLU A 92 -6.42 -15.23 15.53
CA GLU A 92 -6.44 -14.98 16.98
C GLU A 92 -7.85 -14.62 17.48
N GLU A 93 -8.63 -13.90 16.65
CA GLU A 93 -10.04 -13.60 16.91
C GLU A 93 -10.99 -14.80 16.69
N GLY A 94 -10.47 -15.97 16.31
CA GLY A 94 -11.21 -17.23 16.25
C GLY A 94 -11.76 -17.60 14.87
N PHE A 95 -11.44 -16.84 13.84
CA PHE A 95 -11.81 -17.16 12.44
C PHE A 95 -11.02 -18.37 11.92
N GLU A 96 -11.64 -19.15 11.05
CA GLU A 96 -11.01 -20.32 10.42
C GLU A 96 -10.39 -19.95 9.08
N ILE A 97 -9.05 -20.03 8.99
CA ILE A 97 -8.32 -19.55 7.82
C ILE A 97 -8.20 -20.63 6.76
N ASN A 98 -8.72 -20.36 5.56
CA ASN A 98 -8.65 -21.17 4.35
C ASN A 98 -9.00 -22.65 4.55
N PRO A 99 -10.15 -22.97 5.19
CA PRO A 99 -10.53 -24.36 5.40
C PRO A 99 -10.89 -25.04 4.07
N GLU A 100 -10.48 -26.30 3.89
CA GLU A 100 -10.97 -27.13 2.80
C GLU A 100 -12.46 -27.45 2.95
N THR A 101 -12.85 -27.75 4.19
CA THR A 101 -14.23 -27.96 4.61
C THR A 101 -14.53 -27.07 5.80
N PRO A 102 -15.44 -26.10 5.65
CA PRO A 102 -15.79 -25.19 6.74
C PRO A 102 -16.31 -25.91 7.98
N THR A 103 -15.83 -25.52 9.15
CA THR A 103 -16.31 -26.04 10.42
C THR A 103 -17.65 -25.39 10.77
N PRO A 104 -18.73 -26.17 11.08
CA PRO A 104 -20.01 -25.60 11.50
C PRO A 104 -19.85 -24.66 12.71
N GLY A 105 -20.44 -23.48 12.63
CA GLY A 105 -20.39 -22.46 13.69
C GLY A 105 -19.12 -21.60 13.70
N LYS A 106 -18.19 -21.82 12.78
CA LYS A 106 -17.04 -20.93 12.58
C LYS A 106 -17.15 -20.15 11.27
N THR A 107 -16.78 -18.88 11.32
CA THR A 107 -16.66 -18.07 10.11
C THR A 107 -15.32 -18.36 9.42
N ALA A 108 -15.39 -18.76 8.16
CA ALA A 108 -14.20 -19.03 7.34
C ALA A 108 -13.68 -17.75 6.69
N VAL A 109 -12.35 -17.65 6.55
CA VAL A 109 -11.65 -16.56 5.88
C VAL A 109 -10.82 -17.13 4.74
N TYR A 110 -11.03 -16.62 3.52
CA TYR A 110 -10.35 -17.05 2.31
C TYR A 110 -9.46 -15.94 1.76
N PRO A 111 -8.13 -16.05 1.87
CA PRO A 111 -7.20 -15.16 1.17
C PRO A 111 -7.26 -15.42 -0.34
N TYR A 112 -7.63 -14.40 -1.12
CA TYR A 112 -7.76 -14.49 -2.57
C TYR A 112 -6.55 -13.89 -3.29
N ALA A 113 -5.83 -14.68 -4.07
CA ALA A 113 -4.74 -14.22 -4.90
C ALA A 113 -5.18 -14.03 -6.35
N TYR A 114 -4.68 -12.97 -7.00
CA TYR A 114 -4.97 -12.68 -8.40
C TYR A 114 -3.75 -12.10 -9.12
N ASP A 115 -3.74 -12.17 -10.45
CA ASP A 115 -2.72 -11.50 -11.25
C ASP A 115 -3.02 -10.00 -11.33
N TRP A 116 -2.34 -9.22 -10.50
CA TRP A 116 -2.52 -7.78 -10.38
C TRP A 116 -2.03 -6.97 -11.59
N ARG A 117 -1.36 -7.60 -12.57
CA ARG A 117 -0.92 -6.97 -13.81
C ARG A 117 -2.04 -6.83 -14.83
N GLN A 118 -2.99 -7.77 -14.82
CA GLN A 118 -4.04 -7.90 -15.83
C GLN A 118 -5.15 -6.84 -15.68
N ASP A 119 -6.02 -6.78 -16.66
CA ASP A 119 -7.21 -5.95 -16.62
C ASP A 119 -8.10 -6.30 -15.41
N ASN A 120 -8.50 -5.32 -14.64
CA ASN A 120 -9.33 -5.49 -13.44
C ASN A 120 -10.72 -6.09 -13.75
N ARG A 121 -11.23 -5.96 -14.99
CA ARG A 121 -12.44 -6.66 -15.43
C ARG A 121 -12.28 -8.17 -15.33
N LEU A 122 -11.14 -8.66 -15.81
CA LEU A 122 -10.81 -10.08 -15.75
C LEU A 122 -10.62 -10.54 -14.30
N SER A 123 -9.89 -9.78 -13.51
CA SER A 123 -9.67 -10.08 -12.09
C SER A 123 -10.98 -10.11 -11.30
N GLY A 124 -11.90 -9.16 -11.54
CA GLY A 124 -13.21 -9.13 -10.90
C GLY A 124 -14.12 -10.31 -11.30
N ARG A 125 -14.06 -10.73 -12.57
CA ARG A 125 -14.77 -11.94 -13.04
C ARG A 125 -14.25 -13.20 -12.36
N GLN A 126 -12.93 -13.37 -12.32
CA GLN A 126 -12.27 -14.52 -11.67
C GLN A 126 -12.55 -14.55 -10.16
N LEU A 127 -12.58 -13.39 -9.50
CA LEU A 127 -13.01 -13.27 -8.10
C LEU A 127 -14.44 -13.78 -7.95
N GLY A 128 -15.35 -13.36 -8.83
CA GLY A 128 -16.74 -13.78 -8.80
C GLY A 128 -16.93 -15.29 -8.97
N GLU A 129 -16.20 -15.91 -9.89
CA GLU A 129 -16.19 -17.36 -10.08
C GLU A 129 -15.75 -18.07 -8.79
N THR A 130 -14.64 -17.62 -8.21
CA THR A 130 -14.09 -18.20 -6.96
C THR A 130 -15.02 -18.00 -5.76
N VAL A 131 -15.62 -16.83 -5.60
CA VAL A 131 -16.58 -16.55 -4.52
C VAL A 131 -17.80 -17.47 -4.64
N ARG A 132 -18.32 -17.72 -5.84
CA ARG A 132 -19.45 -18.62 -6.06
C ARG A 132 -19.12 -20.07 -5.71
N ASP A 133 -17.88 -20.50 -5.99
CA ASP A 133 -17.42 -21.84 -5.59
C ASP A 133 -17.33 -21.97 -4.06
N TRP A 134 -16.81 -20.96 -3.37
CA TRP A 134 -16.81 -20.94 -1.90
C TRP A 134 -18.23 -20.87 -1.34
N ARG A 135 -19.11 -20.06 -1.93
CA ARG A 135 -20.50 -19.94 -1.53
C ARG A 135 -21.23 -21.30 -1.58
N GLN A 136 -20.92 -22.15 -2.54
CA GLN A 136 -21.48 -23.52 -2.58
C GLN A 136 -21.02 -24.36 -1.38
N LYS A 137 -19.77 -24.23 -0.95
CA LYS A 137 -19.24 -24.90 0.24
C LYS A 137 -19.89 -24.39 1.54
N HIS A 138 -20.41 -23.18 1.53
CA HIS A 138 -21.07 -22.51 2.67
C HIS A 138 -22.61 -22.56 2.57
N ASN A 139 -23.19 -23.55 1.87
CA ASN A 139 -24.64 -23.70 1.75
C ASN A 139 -25.38 -22.46 1.23
N GLY A 140 -24.71 -21.65 0.42
CA GLY A 140 -25.27 -20.45 -0.18
C GLY A 140 -25.13 -19.17 0.67
N ALA A 141 -24.38 -19.21 1.78
CA ALA A 141 -24.03 -18.03 2.57
C ALA A 141 -23.37 -16.95 1.71
N LYS A 142 -23.55 -15.68 2.04
CA LYS A 142 -22.97 -14.57 1.30
C LYS A 142 -21.53 -14.27 1.75
N ALA A 143 -20.74 -13.74 0.84
CA ALA A 143 -19.39 -13.29 1.15
C ALA A 143 -19.37 -11.88 1.77
N TRP A 144 -18.46 -11.64 2.69
CA TRP A 144 -18.00 -10.33 3.13
C TRP A 144 -16.59 -10.10 2.57
N LEU A 145 -16.41 -9.03 1.80
CA LEU A 145 -15.14 -8.76 1.13
C LEU A 145 -14.33 -7.74 1.93
N VAL A 146 -13.19 -8.15 2.47
CA VAL A 146 -12.19 -7.26 3.09
C VAL A 146 -11.13 -6.98 2.03
N ALA A 147 -11.19 -5.78 1.43
CA ALA A 147 -10.44 -5.48 0.23
C ALA A 147 -9.54 -4.26 0.40
N HIS A 148 -8.26 -4.41 0.07
CA HIS A 148 -7.28 -3.34 0.13
C HIS A 148 -6.98 -2.76 -1.26
N SER A 149 -6.90 -1.43 -1.36
CA SER A 149 -6.39 -0.73 -2.55
C SER A 149 -7.07 -1.20 -3.85
N ASN A 150 -6.30 -1.69 -4.84
CA ASN A 150 -6.81 -2.25 -6.09
C ASN A 150 -7.77 -3.44 -5.87
N GLY A 151 -7.62 -4.18 -4.76
CA GLY A 151 -8.56 -5.22 -4.37
C GLY A 151 -9.99 -4.73 -4.23
N GLY A 152 -10.19 -3.50 -3.76
CA GLY A 152 -11.50 -2.87 -3.70
C GLY A 152 -12.07 -2.54 -5.09
N ILE A 153 -11.23 -2.21 -6.07
CA ILE A 153 -11.66 -1.98 -7.45
C ILE A 153 -12.17 -3.27 -8.08
N ILE A 154 -11.42 -4.37 -7.96
CA ILE A 154 -11.87 -5.67 -8.51
C ILE A 154 -13.10 -6.21 -7.77
N SER A 155 -13.19 -5.97 -6.46
CA SER A 155 -14.38 -6.32 -5.66
C SER A 155 -15.61 -5.55 -6.14
N ARG A 156 -15.49 -4.26 -6.38
CA ARG A 156 -16.56 -3.44 -6.98
C ARG A 156 -16.92 -3.92 -8.38
N TRP A 157 -15.93 -4.25 -9.22
CA TRP A 157 -16.21 -4.80 -10.55
C TRP A 157 -17.05 -6.08 -10.45
N PHE A 158 -16.65 -7.00 -9.59
CA PHE A 158 -17.40 -8.23 -9.34
C PHE A 158 -18.85 -7.92 -8.90
N VAL A 159 -19.02 -7.07 -7.89
CA VAL A 159 -20.34 -6.76 -7.33
C VAL A 159 -21.24 -6.07 -8.36
N GLU A 160 -20.72 -5.05 -9.04
CA GLU A 160 -21.53 -4.15 -9.87
C GLU A 160 -21.68 -4.62 -11.33
N LYS A 161 -20.73 -5.41 -11.87
CA LYS A 161 -20.69 -5.77 -13.29
C LYS A 161 -20.82 -7.26 -13.56
N GLU A 162 -20.46 -8.11 -12.61
CA GLU A 162 -20.50 -9.58 -12.77
C GLU A 162 -21.64 -10.23 -11.95
N GLY A 163 -22.60 -9.43 -11.48
CA GLY A 163 -23.78 -9.92 -10.75
C GLY A 163 -23.53 -10.27 -9.28
N GLY A 164 -22.39 -9.86 -8.73
CA GLY A 164 -21.95 -10.23 -7.37
C GLY A 164 -22.80 -9.67 -6.23
N LYS A 165 -23.71 -8.73 -6.47
CA LYS A 165 -24.66 -8.22 -5.46
C LYS A 165 -25.54 -9.31 -4.82
N GLU A 166 -25.73 -10.44 -5.51
CA GLU A 166 -26.46 -11.59 -4.99
C GLU A 166 -25.55 -12.53 -4.16
N ASP A 167 -24.24 -12.41 -4.36
CA ASP A 167 -23.21 -13.26 -3.75
C ASP A 167 -22.52 -12.60 -2.56
N VAL A 168 -22.51 -11.25 -2.51
CA VAL A 168 -21.83 -10.42 -1.52
C VAL A 168 -22.85 -9.66 -0.67
N GLU A 169 -22.58 -9.54 0.62
CA GLU A 169 -23.41 -8.76 1.53
C GLU A 169 -22.74 -7.45 1.95
N HIS A 170 -21.45 -7.52 2.30
CA HIS A 170 -20.67 -6.38 2.76
C HIS A 170 -19.34 -6.25 2.01
N MET A 171 -18.89 -5.00 1.81
CA MET A 171 -17.53 -4.66 1.38
C MET A 171 -16.88 -3.74 2.42
N PHE A 172 -15.71 -4.13 2.91
CA PHE A 172 -14.85 -3.37 3.80
C PHE A 172 -13.65 -2.92 2.97
N LEU A 173 -13.64 -1.66 2.52
CA LEU A 173 -12.68 -1.13 1.56
C LEU A 173 -11.60 -0.33 2.28
N MET A 174 -10.38 -0.86 2.33
CA MET A 174 -9.23 -0.28 3.01
C MET A 174 -8.34 0.47 2.00
N GLY A 175 -8.34 1.80 2.05
CA GLY A 175 -7.56 2.64 1.13
C GLY A 175 -7.87 2.41 -0.36
N SER A 176 -9.08 1.95 -0.69
CA SER A 176 -9.44 1.60 -2.07
C SER A 176 -9.87 2.82 -2.87
N PRO A 177 -9.18 3.16 -3.98
CA PRO A 177 -9.48 4.36 -4.75
C PRO A 177 -10.70 4.15 -5.66
N TRP A 178 -11.80 4.84 -5.40
CA TRP A 178 -12.94 4.83 -6.32
C TRP A 178 -12.76 5.75 -7.54
N ASP A 179 -11.93 6.79 -7.41
CA ASP A 179 -11.55 7.72 -8.48
C ASP A 179 -10.02 7.73 -8.68
N GLY A 180 -9.38 6.58 -8.59
CA GLY A 180 -7.95 6.43 -8.88
C GLY A 180 -7.01 7.22 -7.96
N SER A 181 -5.76 7.37 -8.40
CA SER A 181 -4.72 8.12 -7.69
C SER A 181 -3.87 8.97 -8.64
N PRO A 182 -3.67 10.27 -8.38
CA PRO A 182 -2.71 11.09 -9.13
C PRO A 182 -1.29 10.52 -9.15
N LYS A 183 -0.90 9.76 -8.12
CA LYS A 183 0.39 9.08 -8.05
C LYS A 183 0.58 8.08 -9.21
N SER A 184 -0.48 7.46 -9.73
CA SER A 184 -0.36 6.56 -10.90
C SER A 184 0.12 7.32 -12.15
N VAL A 185 -0.35 8.54 -12.38
CA VAL A 185 0.12 9.40 -13.48
C VAL A 185 1.55 9.84 -13.24
N ARG A 186 1.90 10.21 -11.99
CA ARG A 186 3.27 10.56 -11.63
C ARG A 186 4.24 9.42 -11.94
N VAL A 187 3.87 8.19 -11.60
CA VAL A 187 4.68 6.99 -11.87
C VAL A 187 4.83 6.74 -13.38
N LEU A 188 3.77 6.88 -14.16
CA LEU A 188 3.84 6.71 -15.61
C LEU A 188 4.67 7.81 -16.29
N PHE A 189 4.64 9.04 -15.78
CA PHE A 189 5.35 10.18 -16.37
C PHE A 189 6.83 10.22 -15.95
N GLU A 190 7.12 10.23 -14.65
CA GLU A 190 8.46 10.38 -14.08
C GLU A 190 9.20 9.06 -13.94
N GLY A 191 8.45 7.97 -13.95
CA GLY A 191 8.95 6.67 -13.57
C GLY A 191 8.75 6.40 -12.08
N TYR A 192 8.91 5.15 -11.73
CA TYR A 192 8.81 4.70 -10.35
C TYR A 192 10.15 4.95 -9.66
N ASN A 193 10.19 5.82 -8.69
CA ASN A 193 11.37 6.05 -7.88
C ASN A 193 11.26 5.16 -6.63
N ILE A 194 11.67 3.91 -6.82
CA ILE A 194 11.34 2.81 -5.90
C ILE A 194 12.36 2.66 -4.79
N VAL A 195 13.59 3.06 -5.04
CA VAL A 195 14.70 2.66 -4.18
C VAL A 195 15.55 3.84 -3.84
N GLY A 196 16.02 3.84 -2.59
CA GLY A 196 17.04 4.73 -2.10
C GLY A 196 18.13 5.00 -3.13
N ARG A 197 18.46 6.23 -3.30
CA ARG A 197 18.94 6.89 -4.52
C ARG A 197 20.25 6.38 -5.14
N ARG A 198 20.99 5.44 -4.54
CA ARG A 198 22.33 5.11 -5.02
C ARG A 198 22.48 3.74 -5.70
N LEU A 199 22.16 2.65 -5.05
CA LEU A 199 22.61 1.34 -5.52
C LEU A 199 21.81 0.79 -6.71
N LEU A 200 20.50 0.82 -6.68
CA LEU A 200 19.66 0.28 -7.76
C LEU A 200 19.50 1.24 -8.94
N ASN A 201 19.71 2.55 -8.75
CA ASN A 201 19.85 3.50 -9.85
C ASN A 201 21.10 3.27 -10.72
N LEU A 202 22.17 2.70 -10.16
CA LEU A 202 23.39 2.35 -10.92
C LEU A 202 23.12 1.34 -12.04
N PHE A 203 22.12 0.45 -11.87
CA PHE A 203 21.77 -0.57 -12.88
C PHE A 203 20.56 -0.19 -13.73
N GLY A 204 20.06 1.04 -13.65
CA GLY A 204 18.88 1.48 -14.40
C GLY A 204 17.57 0.78 -13.98
N PHE A 205 17.52 0.21 -12.76
CA PHE A 205 16.42 -0.57 -12.24
C PHE A 205 15.09 0.22 -12.23
N ASN A 206 15.10 1.46 -11.76
CA ASN A 206 13.89 2.30 -11.77
C ASN A 206 13.33 2.49 -13.18
N LYS A 207 14.18 2.61 -14.19
CA LYS A 207 13.78 2.77 -15.58
C LYS A 207 13.16 1.47 -16.13
N LYS A 208 13.70 0.32 -15.74
CA LYS A 208 13.19 -1.01 -16.11
C LYS A 208 11.83 -1.27 -15.47
N ILE A 209 11.68 -0.99 -14.18
CA ILE A 209 10.39 -1.12 -13.48
C ILE A 209 9.35 -0.18 -14.09
N SER A 210 9.70 1.07 -14.41
CA SER A 210 8.78 2.01 -15.07
C SER A 210 8.31 1.48 -16.43
N SER A 211 9.24 0.92 -17.21
CA SER A 211 8.90 0.27 -18.49
C SER A 211 8.01 -0.97 -18.30
N LEU A 212 8.24 -1.73 -17.23
CA LEU A 212 7.44 -2.89 -16.89
C LEU A 212 6.00 -2.50 -16.51
N ILE A 213 5.84 -1.55 -15.59
CA ILE A 213 4.54 -1.05 -15.12
C ILE A 213 3.69 -0.52 -16.26
N ARG A 214 4.30 0.13 -17.27
CA ARG A 214 3.61 0.59 -18.48
C ARG A 214 2.98 -0.54 -19.30
N SER A 215 3.39 -1.80 -19.11
CA SER A 215 2.73 -2.94 -19.75
C SER A 215 1.46 -3.41 -19.04
N PHE A 216 1.12 -2.92 -17.84
CA PHE A 216 0.03 -3.43 -17.03
C PHE A 216 -1.27 -2.65 -17.25
N PRO A 217 -2.32 -3.25 -17.84
CA PRO A 217 -3.63 -2.61 -17.99
C PRO A 217 -4.22 -2.11 -16.67
N SER A 218 -4.09 -2.90 -15.59
CA SER A 218 -4.57 -2.54 -14.26
C SER A 218 -4.05 -1.21 -13.76
N PHE A 219 -2.80 -0.85 -14.10
CA PHE A 219 -2.18 0.38 -13.62
C PHE A 219 -2.81 1.64 -14.25
N TYR A 220 -3.22 1.57 -15.51
CA TYR A 220 -3.94 2.65 -16.18
C TYR A 220 -5.38 2.80 -15.65
N GLN A 221 -5.95 1.74 -15.11
CA GLN A 221 -7.26 1.74 -14.47
C GLN A 221 -7.26 2.40 -13.08
N LEU A 222 -6.06 2.72 -12.54
CA LEU A 222 -5.88 3.52 -11.32
C LEU A 222 -5.79 5.03 -11.58
N ILE A 223 -5.91 5.48 -12.83
CA ILE A 223 -5.82 6.90 -13.17
C ILE A 223 -7.14 7.60 -12.85
N PRO A 224 -7.12 8.75 -12.14
CA PRO A 224 -8.33 9.52 -11.83
C PRO A 224 -9.02 10.01 -13.11
N TYR A 225 -10.36 9.93 -13.14
CA TYR A 225 -11.11 10.31 -14.32
C TYR A 225 -12.28 11.28 -14.07
N GLN A 226 -12.78 11.37 -12.84
CA GLN A 226 -13.92 12.24 -12.51
C GLN A 226 -13.49 13.62 -12.00
N ASN A 227 -12.47 13.64 -11.14
CA ASN A 227 -12.03 14.87 -10.51
C ASN A 227 -10.76 15.40 -11.18
N PRO A 228 -10.82 16.55 -11.88
CA PRO A 228 -9.63 17.15 -12.47
C PRO A 228 -8.59 17.45 -11.41
N PHE A 229 -7.37 16.95 -11.61
CA PHE A 229 -6.27 17.15 -10.69
C PHE A 229 -5.02 17.77 -11.36
N LEU A 230 -5.06 17.94 -12.70
CA LEU A 230 -3.98 18.57 -13.45
C LEU A 230 -4.45 19.92 -14.01
N ARG A 231 -3.53 20.88 -13.96
CA ARG A 231 -3.70 22.21 -14.56
C ARG A 231 -2.45 22.60 -15.30
N THR A 232 -2.60 23.50 -16.27
CA THR A 232 -1.47 24.19 -16.90
C THR A 232 -0.92 25.29 -16.00
N GLU A 233 0.22 25.89 -16.37
CA GLU A 233 0.76 27.07 -15.68
C GLU A 233 -0.18 28.27 -15.71
N ASP A 234 -1.04 28.37 -16.74
CA ASP A 234 -2.09 29.38 -16.87
C ASP A 234 -3.36 29.03 -16.07
N ASN A 235 -3.30 28.04 -15.21
CA ASN A 235 -4.39 27.55 -14.35
C ASN A 235 -5.58 26.93 -15.11
N GLU A 236 -5.43 26.57 -16.37
CA GLU A 236 -6.45 25.85 -17.14
C GLU A 236 -6.47 24.38 -16.76
N VAL A 237 -7.66 23.76 -16.66
CA VAL A 237 -7.81 22.34 -16.41
C VAL A 237 -7.25 21.55 -17.59
N LEU A 238 -6.35 20.60 -17.29
CA LEU A 238 -5.73 19.75 -18.29
C LEU A 238 -6.38 18.34 -18.25
N ASP A 239 -7.09 18.01 -19.34
CA ASP A 239 -7.60 16.66 -19.55
C ASP A 239 -6.48 15.79 -20.11
N LEU A 240 -6.00 14.87 -19.27
CA LEU A 240 -4.89 13.96 -19.62
C LEU A 240 -5.27 12.89 -20.64
N PHE A 241 -6.57 12.61 -20.82
CA PHE A 241 -7.04 11.57 -21.75
C PHE A 241 -7.15 12.11 -23.18
N THR A 242 -7.55 13.33 -23.37
CA THR A 242 -7.54 14.00 -24.68
C THR A 242 -6.14 14.50 -25.04
N ASN A 243 -5.34 14.89 -24.06
CA ASN A 243 -3.98 15.40 -24.20
C ASN A 243 -2.91 14.35 -23.86
N ALA A 244 -3.01 13.17 -24.48
CA ALA A 244 -2.15 12.02 -24.20
C ALA A 244 -0.71 12.13 -24.78
N ASN A 245 -0.26 13.34 -25.18
CA ASN A 245 1.07 13.62 -25.76
C ASN A 245 2.23 13.42 -24.76
N TRP A 246 1.92 13.16 -23.48
CA TRP A 246 2.87 12.80 -22.43
C TRP A 246 3.28 11.31 -22.48
N LEU A 247 2.52 10.48 -23.19
CA LEU A 247 2.84 9.08 -23.45
C LEU A 247 3.50 8.92 -24.82
N GLU A 248 4.65 8.26 -24.85
CA GLU A 248 5.47 8.15 -26.06
C GLU A 248 4.93 7.08 -27.01
N SER A 249 4.50 5.92 -26.47
CA SER A 249 4.06 4.78 -27.29
C SER A 249 2.55 4.84 -27.60
N GLU A 250 2.16 4.31 -28.76
CA GLU A 250 0.77 4.13 -29.12
C GLU A 250 0.07 3.11 -28.21
N GLN A 251 0.83 2.08 -27.77
CA GLN A 251 0.32 1.08 -26.83
C GLN A 251 -0.05 1.71 -25.48
N ASP A 252 0.78 2.61 -24.95
CA ASP A 252 0.49 3.30 -23.69
C ASP A 252 -0.76 4.18 -23.82
N ARG A 253 -0.92 4.88 -24.95
CA ARG A 253 -2.11 5.69 -25.25
C ARG A 253 -3.37 4.83 -25.33
N GLN A 254 -3.27 3.66 -25.96
CA GLN A 254 -4.39 2.70 -26.01
C GLN A 254 -4.77 2.21 -24.62
N LEU A 255 -3.79 1.83 -23.79
CA LEU A 255 -4.03 1.41 -22.40
C LEU A 255 -4.65 2.53 -21.57
N LEU A 256 -4.25 3.80 -21.80
CA LEU A 256 -4.86 4.95 -21.15
C LEU A 256 -6.35 5.08 -21.49
N GLN A 257 -6.72 4.94 -22.77
CA GLN A 257 -8.11 5.01 -23.20
C GLN A 257 -8.92 3.81 -22.68
N ASP A 258 -8.34 2.62 -22.66
CA ASP A 258 -8.99 1.44 -22.09
C ASP A 258 -9.18 1.55 -20.57
N GLY A 259 -8.23 2.19 -19.86
CA GLY A 259 -8.36 2.52 -18.44
C GLY A 259 -9.49 3.51 -18.18
N LEU A 260 -9.62 4.56 -18.99
CA LEU A 260 -10.74 5.50 -18.92
C LEU A 260 -12.09 4.77 -19.14
N LYS A 261 -12.16 3.93 -20.19
CA LYS A 261 -13.36 3.14 -20.49
C LYS A 261 -13.73 2.22 -19.33
N PHE A 262 -12.75 1.54 -18.72
CA PHE A 262 -12.97 0.72 -17.53
C PHE A 262 -13.62 1.53 -16.40
N ASN A 263 -13.07 2.69 -16.07
CA ASN A 263 -13.55 3.53 -14.99
C ASN A 263 -14.98 4.06 -15.28
N GLN A 264 -15.27 4.44 -16.53
CA GLN A 264 -16.60 4.84 -16.96
C GLN A 264 -17.61 3.68 -16.88
N GLU A 265 -17.21 2.47 -17.26
CA GLU A 265 -18.03 1.28 -17.14
C GLU A 265 -18.31 0.92 -15.69
N LEU A 266 -17.28 0.94 -14.81
CA LEU A 266 -17.45 0.67 -13.38
C LEU A 266 -18.40 1.67 -12.74
N GLY A 267 -18.25 2.96 -13.04
CA GLY A 267 -19.12 4.02 -12.54
C GLY A 267 -19.03 4.24 -11.03
N THR A 268 -20.07 4.79 -10.45
CA THR A 268 -20.11 5.21 -9.03
C THR A 268 -21.15 4.49 -8.19
N THR A 269 -21.70 3.39 -8.68
CA THR A 269 -22.70 2.61 -7.94
C THR A 269 -22.06 1.74 -6.86
N LEU A 270 -22.73 1.64 -5.70
CA LEU A 270 -22.49 0.63 -4.68
C LEU A 270 -23.82 -0.07 -4.38
N SER A 271 -23.94 -1.33 -4.79
CA SER A 271 -25.17 -2.13 -4.65
C SER A 271 -25.26 -2.88 -3.33
N VAL A 272 -24.17 -2.97 -2.57
CA VAL A 272 -24.08 -3.67 -1.27
C VAL A 272 -23.60 -2.72 -0.19
N HIS A 273 -23.84 -3.09 1.07
CA HIS A 273 -23.36 -2.32 2.20
C HIS A 273 -21.83 -2.19 2.14
N THR A 274 -21.33 -0.97 2.14
CA THR A 274 -19.90 -0.70 1.98
C THR A 274 -19.40 0.24 3.07
N VAL A 275 -18.32 -0.17 3.72
CA VAL A 275 -17.57 0.58 4.72
C VAL A 275 -16.23 0.98 4.12
N CYS A 276 -15.84 2.26 4.23
CA CYS A 276 -14.54 2.75 3.78
C CYS A 276 -13.63 3.03 4.97
N TYR A 277 -12.49 2.37 5.02
CA TYR A 277 -11.37 2.69 5.91
C TYR A 277 -10.33 3.45 5.09
N PHE A 278 -9.91 4.62 5.54
CA PHE A 278 -8.98 5.42 4.76
C PHE A 278 -7.95 6.12 5.64
N GLY A 279 -6.74 6.20 5.09
CA GLY A 279 -5.64 6.90 5.74
C GLY A 279 -5.66 8.39 5.41
N ARG A 280 -5.17 9.21 6.34
CA ARG A 280 -5.03 10.65 6.22
C ARG A 280 -3.78 11.14 6.96
N LYS A 281 -3.47 12.43 6.83
CA LYS A 281 -2.30 13.08 7.46
C LYS A 281 -0.95 12.57 6.93
N LYS A 282 -0.92 11.94 5.73
CA LYS A 282 0.32 11.54 5.07
C LYS A 282 0.53 12.39 3.81
N PRO A 283 1.78 12.82 3.52
CA PRO A 283 2.08 13.53 2.29
C PRO A 283 1.60 12.73 1.08
N THR A 284 0.58 13.24 0.40
CA THR A 284 -0.11 12.53 -0.69
C THR A 284 -0.18 13.42 -1.91
N THR A 285 0.22 12.91 -3.07
CA THR A 285 0.07 13.62 -4.35
C THR A 285 -1.42 13.79 -4.66
N THR A 286 -1.91 15.03 -4.63
CA THR A 286 -3.33 15.34 -4.84
C THR A 286 -3.61 16.08 -6.14
N ALA A 287 -2.61 16.79 -6.69
CA ALA A 287 -2.74 17.56 -7.92
C ALA A 287 -1.37 17.76 -8.59
N GLY A 288 -1.36 18.38 -9.77
CA GLY A 288 -0.14 18.76 -10.46
C GLY A 288 -0.34 19.96 -11.39
N VAL A 289 0.73 20.75 -11.56
CA VAL A 289 0.80 21.83 -12.54
C VAL A 289 1.78 21.42 -13.63
N VAL A 290 1.29 21.37 -14.86
CA VAL A 290 2.01 20.86 -16.02
C VAL A 290 2.56 22.01 -16.84
N SER A 291 3.88 22.02 -17.04
CA SER A 291 4.54 22.88 -18.04
C SER A 291 4.48 22.18 -19.39
N LEU A 292 3.88 22.86 -20.37
CA LEU A 292 3.76 22.35 -21.73
C LEU A 292 4.93 22.82 -22.62
N GLY A 293 5.49 21.90 -23.37
CA GLY A 293 6.48 22.16 -24.42
C GLY A 293 5.86 22.29 -25.81
N VAL A 294 6.71 22.26 -26.82
CA VAL A 294 6.29 22.35 -28.24
C VAL A 294 5.34 21.21 -28.59
N GLY A 295 4.21 21.54 -29.23
CA GLY A 295 3.21 20.57 -29.64
C GLY A 295 2.39 19.98 -28.51
N GLY A 296 2.33 20.66 -27.35
CA GLY A 296 1.54 20.22 -26.19
C GLY A 296 2.15 19.03 -25.43
N LYS A 297 3.40 18.69 -25.68
CA LYS A 297 4.10 17.67 -24.89
C LYS A 297 4.35 18.16 -23.47
N TRP A 298 4.15 17.28 -22.51
CA TRP A 298 4.52 17.58 -21.13
C TRP A 298 6.04 17.66 -21.00
N LYS A 299 6.51 18.77 -20.46
CA LYS A 299 7.93 18.99 -20.21
C LYS A 299 8.30 18.66 -18.78
N GLU A 300 7.46 19.11 -17.84
CA GLU A 300 7.65 18.98 -16.41
C GLU A 300 6.29 19.01 -15.73
N VAL A 301 6.17 18.34 -14.59
CA VAL A 301 4.99 18.42 -13.72
C VAL A 301 5.45 18.76 -12.32
N ARG A 302 4.99 19.88 -11.80
CA ARG A 302 5.15 20.24 -10.39
C ARG A 302 3.99 19.63 -9.62
N TRP A 303 4.28 18.52 -8.95
CA TRP A 303 3.29 17.81 -8.13
C TRP A 303 3.01 18.57 -6.84
N LEU A 304 1.74 18.57 -6.44
CA LEU A 304 1.27 19.12 -5.17
C LEU A 304 0.94 17.97 -4.22
N GLU A 305 1.58 18.01 -3.08
CA GLU A 305 1.36 17.04 -2.01
C GLU A 305 0.66 17.73 -0.83
N THR A 306 -0.32 17.06 -0.25
CA THR A 306 -1.08 17.55 0.90
C THR A 306 -1.25 16.42 1.91
N GLY A 307 -1.60 16.74 3.16
CA GLY A 307 -1.93 15.75 4.19
C GLY A 307 -3.29 15.06 3.98
N ALA A 308 -4.01 15.33 2.88
CA ALA A 308 -5.32 14.76 2.61
C ALA A 308 -5.23 13.41 1.90
N GLY A 309 -4.65 12.41 2.56
CA GLY A 309 -4.53 11.04 2.07
C GLY A 309 -3.56 10.19 2.88
N ASP A 310 -3.29 8.99 2.38
CA ASP A 310 -2.51 7.95 3.01
C ASP A 310 -1.08 7.78 2.43
N GLY A 311 -0.57 8.79 1.71
CA GLY A 311 0.71 8.74 1.00
C GLY A 311 0.62 8.15 -0.42
N THR A 312 -0.51 7.56 -0.79
CA THR A 312 -0.75 6.96 -2.11
C THR A 312 -2.10 7.38 -2.69
N ILE A 313 -3.16 7.26 -1.91
CA ILE A 313 -4.53 7.54 -2.32
C ILE A 313 -5.02 8.81 -1.61
N PRO A 314 -5.46 9.84 -2.34
CA PRO A 314 -6.10 11.00 -1.74
C PRO A 314 -7.40 10.61 -1.01
N GLU A 315 -7.68 11.23 0.12
CA GLU A 315 -8.89 11.00 0.93
C GLU A 315 -10.16 11.06 0.07
N ARG A 316 -10.27 12.06 -0.82
CA ARG A 316 -11.40 12.20 -1.75
C ARG A 316 -11.64 10.99 -2.65
N SER A 317 -10.58 10.22 -2.95
CA SER A 317 -10.65 9.00 -3.75
C SER A 317 -10.82 7.75 -2.90
N ALA A 318 -10.31 7.72 -1.67
CA ALA A 318 -10.47 6.58 -0.77
C ALA A 318 -11.88 6.50 -0.17
N VAL A 319 -12.58 7.64 -0.08
CA VAL A 319 -13.94 7.75 0.48
C VAL A 319 -14.97 7.73 -0.62
N HIS A 320 -15.58 6.58 -0.86
CA HIS A 320 -16.63 6.47 -1.87
C HIS A 320 -17.88 7.28 -1.47
N PRO A 321 -18.46 8.09 -2.38
CA PRO A 321 -19.61 8.97 -2.04
C PRO A 321 -20.84 8.25 -1.52
N GLN A 322 -21.06 7.00 -1.94
CA GLN A 322 -22.18 6.16 -1.54
C GLN A 322 -21.86 5.19 -0.39
N ALA A 323 -20.65 5.22 0.15
CA ALA A 323 -20.31 4.38 1.31
C ALA A 323 -21.21 4.72 2.50
N LYS A 324 -21.66 3.68 3.20
CA LYS A 324 -22.56 3.81 4.35
C LYS A 324 -21.81 4.30 5.57
N GLU A 325 -20.59 3.81 5.76
CA GLU A 325 -19.73 4.12 6.89
C GLU A 325 -18.34 4.50 6.41
N ARG A 326 -17.64 5.34 7.18
CA ARG A 326 -16.36 5.94 6.79
C ARG A 326 -15.50 6.13 8.01
N HIS A 327 -14.37 5.41 8.07
CA HIS A 327 -13.46 5.44 9.20
C HIS A 327 -12.11 6.01 8.76
N ALA A 328 -11.70 7.12 9.39
CA ALA A 328 -10.46 7.83 9.09
C ALA A 328 -9.36 7.48 10.08
N PHE A 329 -8.17 7.19 9.60
CA PHE A 329 -7.01 6.82 10.42
C PHE A 329 -5.76 7.61 10.02
N ALA A 330 -4.90 7.92 10.97
CA ALA A 330 -3.60 8.56 10.70
C ALA A 330 -2.56 7.51 10.27
N VAL A 331 -2.82 6.78 9.18
CA VAL A 331 -2.05 5.62 8.71
C VAL A 331 -1.66 5.79 7.25
N ASP A 332 -0.53 5.23 6.85
CA ASP A 332 -0.12 5.15 5.46
C ASP A 332 -0.78 3.98 4.72
N HIS A 333 -0.76 4.06 3.39
CA HIS A 333 -1.44 3.13 2.49
C HIS A 333 -1.05 1.67 2.69
N GLY A 334 0.24 1.41 2.89
CA GLY A 334 0.77 0.06 3.05
C GLY A 334 0.52 -0.54 4.43
N ASN A 335 0.16 0.26 5.43
CA ASN A 335 -0.04 -0.20 6.80
C ASN A 335 -1.52 -0.23 7.22
N ILE A 336 -2.45 0.23 6.39
CA ILE A 336 -3.86 0.40 6.76
C ILE A 336 -4.52 -0.93 7.21
N TYR A 337 -4.18 -2.03 6.59
CA TYR A 337 -4.78 -3.35 6.89
C TYR A 337 -4.06 -4.12 8.01
N VAL A 338 -3.04 -3.52 8.64
CA VAL A 338 -2.29 -4.10 9.77
C VAL A 338 -2.20 -3.16 10.97
N HIS A 339 -2.72 -1.93 10.82
CA HIS A 339 -2.70 -0.93 11.89
C HIS A 339 -3.71 -1.33 12.98
N GLU A 340 -3.29 -1.25 14.24
CA GLU A 340 -4.05 -1.74 15.37
C GLU A 340 -5.45 -1.09 15.49
N ASP A 341 -5.53 0.23 15.30
CA ASP A 341 -6.82 0.95 15.35
C ASP A 341 -7.77 0.51 14.22
N VAL A 342 -7.21 0.23 13.02
CA VAL A 342 -8.00 -0.26 11.87
C VAL A 342 -8.49 -1.68 12.12
N LEU A 343 -7.64 -2.54 12.67
CA LEU A 343 -8.01 -3.92 13.01
C LEU A 343 -9.07 -3.94 14.11
N THR A 344 -8.94 -3.11 15.14
CA THR A 344 -9.95 -2.97 16.20
C THR A 344 -11.31 -2.53 15.63
N GLN A 345 -11.31 -1.57 14.70
CA GLN A 345 -12.55 -1.15 14.04
C GLN A 345 -13.12 -2.27 13.13
N LEU A 346 -12.25 -2.98 12.42
CA LEU A 346 -12.66 -4.11 11.60
C LEU A 346 -13.33 -5.21 12.44
N ASP A 347 -12.76 -5.54 13.60
CA ASP A 347 -13.35 -6.53 14.51
C ASP A 347 -14.75 -6.12 14.97
N PHE A 348 -14.93 -4.84 15.28
CA PHE A 348 -16.23 -4.29 15.65
C PHE A 348 -17.23 -4.44 14.49
N ASP A 349 -16.84 -4.08 13.28
CA ASP A 349 -17.70 -4.14 12.10
C ASP A 349 -18.01 -5.60 11.72
N LEU A 350 -17.03 -6.50 11.81
CA LEU A 350 -17.23 -7.94 11.58
C LEU A 350 -18.11 -8.61 12.64
N ALA A 351 -18.13 -8.08 13.86
CA ALA A 351 -19.03 -8.57 14.94
C ALA A 351 -20.49 -8.09 14.78
N GLY A 352 -20.82 -7.41 13.69
CA GLY A 352 -22.16 -6.89 13.42
C GLY A 352 -22.44 -5.54 14.10
N GLY A 353 -21.41 -4.82 14.50
CA GLY A 353 -21.48 -3.46 15.02
C GLY A 353 -21.83 -2.40 13.96
N LEU A 354 -22.25 -2.83 12.78
CA LEU A 354 -22.68 -1.97 11.66
C LEU A 354 -23.85 -1.10 12.11
N GLY A 355 -23.62 0.18 12.29
CA GLY A 355 -24.69 1.14 12.56
C GLY A 355 -24.65 1.85 13.89
N GLY A 356 -23.52 2.40 14.32
CA GLY A 356 -23.68 3.43 15.27
C GLY A 356 -22.85 3.56 16.54
N LEU A 357 -21.57 3.58 16.38
CA LEU A 357 -20.80 4.45 17.24
C LEU A 357 -19.93 5.33 16.31
N GLU A 358 -20.21 6.64 16.28
CA GLU A 358 -19.15 7.60 16.01
C GLU A 358 -18.08 7.38 17.07
N PHE A 359 -17.19 6.42 16.84
CA PHE A 359 -15.91 6.43 17.53
C PHE A 359 -15.21 7.68 17.03
N VAL A 360 -15.31 8.73 17.79
CA VAL A 360 -14.25 9.70 17.85
C VAL A 360 -13.03 8.91 18.28
N THR A 361 -12.31 8.38 17.30
CA THR A 361 -10.96 7.90 17.55
C THR A 361 -10.26 9.10 18.13
N VAL A 362 -10.05 9.10 19.44
CA VAL A 362 -9.11 10.01 20.09
C VAL A 362 -7.75 9.47 19.71
N THR A 363 -7.46 9.56 18.43
CA THR A 363 -6.09 9.71 18.00
C THR A 363 -5.59 10.91 18.77
N LEU A 364 -4.33 10.93 19.09
CA LEU A 364 -3.63 12.16 19.44
C LEU A 364 -3.78 13.11 18.24
N ASP A 365 -5.00 13.61 18.07
CA ASP A 365 -5.67 13.99 16.83
C ASP A 365 -5.04 15.17 16.13
N ASN A 366 -4.00 15.72 16.76
CA ASN A 366 -3.43 16.99 16.36
C ASN A 366 -1.92 16.93 16.12
N LEU A 367 -1.29 15.77 16.29
CA LEU A 367 0.13 15.62 16.04
C LEU A 367 0.40 14.94 14.71
N SER A 368 1.09 15.63 13.81
CA SER A 368 1.70 15.04 12.61
C SER A 368 3.18 14.82 12.89
N LEU A 369 3.62 13.58 12.78
CA LEU A 369 5.01 13.18 12.91
C LEU A 369 5.50 12.64 11.57
N GLU A 370 6.42 13.35 10.96
CA GLU A 370 7.17 12.91 9.78
C GLU A 370 8.56 12.47 10.27
N PHE A 371 8.97 11.27 9.94
CA PHE A 371 10.24 10.70 10.36
C PHE A 371 10.91 10.03 9.17
N ASP A 372 12.18 10.30 8.97
CA ASP A 372 12.94 9.80 7.83
C ASP A 372 14.43 9.72 8.15
N ALA A 373 15.13 8.82 7.48
CA ALA A 373 16.57 8.77 7.42
C ALA A 373 17.08 9.35 6.10
N ASN A 374 18.32 9.79 6.05
CA ASN A 374 18.87 10.36 4.81
C ASN A 374 19.06 9.33 3.68
N GLU A 375 19.19 8.07 4.02
CA GLU A 375 19.32 6.94 3.09
C GLU A 375 18.67 5.69 3.68
N ASP A 376 18.34 4.74 2.84
CA ASP A 376 17.74 3.45 3.23
C ASP A 376 18.79 2.36 3.45
N PHE A 377 20.00 2.57 2.91
CA PHE A 377 21.12 1.63 2.95
C PHE A 377 22.36 2.34 3.44
N TYR A 378 23.05 1.69 4.37
CA TYR A 378 24.26 2.18 4.97
C TYR A 378 25.34 1.10 4.96
N THR A 379 26.59 1.52 4.84
CA THR A 379 27.70 0.64 5.10
C THR A 379 27.95 0.52 6.62
N PRO A 380 28.52 -0.61 7.11
CA PRO A 380 28.88 -0.74 8.52
C PRO A 380 29.72 0.44 9.02
N GLY A 381 29.28 1.08 10.10
CA GLY A 381 29.96 2.24 10.68
C GLY A 381 29.66 3.59 10.03
N GLU A 382 28.85 3.63 8.98
CA GLU A 382 28.41 4.88 8.32
C GLU A 382 27.50 5.71 9.23
N THR A 383 27.43 7.01 8.96
CA THR A 383 26.57 7.92 9.72
C THR A 383 25.15 7.93 9.15
N VAL A 384 24.20 7.50 9.94
CA VAL A 384 22.76 7.59 9.68
C VAL A 384 22.26 8.96 10.15
N GLN A 385 21.91 9.83 9.22
CA GLN A 385 21.27 11.11 9.55
C GLN A 385 19.77 10.90 9.65
N VAL A 386 19.17 11.37 10.75
CA VAL A 386 17.74 11.22 10.96
C VAL A 386 17.06 12.59 11.13
N TYR A 387 15.88 12.69 10.58
CA TYR A 387 15.04 13.88 10.61
C TYR A 387 13.68 13.52 11.16
N CYS A 388 13.14 14.42 11.98
CA CYS A 388 11.79 14.29 12.48
C CYS A 388 11.11 15.65 12.44
N THR A 389 9.96 15.74 11.80
CA THR A 389 9.15 16.96 11.78
C THR A 389 7.87 16.71 12.56
N LEU A 390 7.66 17.49 13.62
CA LEU A 390 6.51 17.39 14.50
C LEU A 390 5.67 18.67 14.42
N LYS A 391 4.38 18.51 14.11
CA LYS A 391 3.43 19.60 13.91
C LYS A 391 2.14 19.34 14.67
N ASP A 392 1.57 20.37 15.26
CA ASP A 392 0.17 20.38 15.72
C ASP A 392 -0.71 20.78 14.53
N THR A 393 -1.74 19.99 14.25
CA THR A 393 -2.62 20.18 13.09
C THR A 393 -3.98 20.79 13.43
N THR A 394 -4.19 21.35 14.65
CA THR A 394 -5.43 22.00 15.07
C THR A 394 -5.30 23.48 15.35
N PRO A 395 -6.24 24.32 14.91
CA PRO A 395 -7.00 24.30 13.66
C PRO A 395 -6.14 24.68 12.45
N GLU A 396 -4.94 25.15 12.70
CA GLU A 396 -3.88 25.48 11.75
C GLU A 396 -2.65 24.65 12.08
N THR A 397 -1.89 24.25 11.06
CA THR A 397 -0.68 23.45 11.26
C THR A 397 0.41 24.29 11.90
N ASN A 398 0.76 24.01 13.15
CA ASN A 398 1.81 24.69 13.89
C ASN A 398 2.98 23.76 14.22
N PRO A 399 4.24 24.22 14.13
CA PRO A 399 5.40 23.44 14.53
C PRO A 399 5.43 23.26 16.04
N ILE A 400 5.77 22.06 16.51
CA ILE A 400 6.01 21.79 17.94
C ILE A 400 7.51 21.84 18.19
N THR A 401 7.93 22.71 19.09
CA THR A 401 9.33 23.09 19.25
C THR A 401 9.98 22.65 20.56
N ASP A 402 9.24 22.00 21.44
CA ASP A 402 9.68 21.61 22.79
C ASP A 402 9.46 20.12 23.11
N ALA A 403 9.33 19.30 22.09
CA ALA A 403 9.17 17.86 22.24
C ALA A 403 10.52 17.19 22.55
N ARG A 404 10.48 16.11 23.34
CA ARG A 404 11.60 15.20 23.50
C ARG A 404 11.43 14.02 22.55
N LEU A 405 12.39 13.87 21.63
CA LEU A 405 12.43 12.80 20.68
C LEU A 405 13.66 11.92 20.91
N GLU A 406 13.45 10.62 21.00
CA GLU A 406 14.49 9.63 21.15
C GLU A 406 14.46 8.68 19.97
N VAL A 407 15.63 8.32 19.42
CA VAL A 407 15.77 7.44 18.27
C VAL A 407 16.73 6.31 18.60
N SER A 408 16.32 5.11 18.23
CA SER A 408 17.10 3.89 18.40
C SER A 408 17.10 3.05 17.13
N LEU A 409 18.13 2.23 16.95
CA LEU A 409 18.21 1.19 15.93
C LEU A 409 17.96 -0.16 16.59
N VAL A 410 16.91 -0.84 16.19
CA VAL A 410 16.52 -2.16 16.72
C VAL A 410 16.78 -3.19 15.66
N TRP A 411 17.66 -4.16 15.97
CA TRP A 411 17.92 -5.30 15.10
C TRP A 411 16.64 -6.06 14.78
N LYS A 412 16.49 -6.42 13.54
CA LYS A 412 15.34 -7.19 13.09
C LYS A 412 15.75 -8.59 12.62
N GLU A 413 16.61 -8.66 11.61
CA GLU A 413 17.08 -9.94 11.10
C GLU A 413 18.33 -9.77 10.21
N PRO A 414 19.05 -10.89 9.96
CA PRO A 414 20.21 -10.91 9.08
C PRO A 414 19.82 -10.64 7.62
N LEU A 415 20.80 -10.24 6.81
CA LEU A 415 20.62 -10.21 5.36
C LEU A 415 20.45 -11.64 4.81
N PRO A 416 19.74 -11.80 3.69
CA PRO A 416 19.58 -13.09 3.04
C PRO A 416 20.93 -13.74 2.70
N GLY A 417 21.15 -14.95 3.21
CA GLY A 417 22.40 -15.70 3.02
C GLY A 417 23.33 -15.71 4.23
N ASP A 418 23.02 -14.97 5.29
CA ASP A 418 23.71 -15.00 6.59
C ASP A 418 22.73 -15.36 7.73
N GLU A 419 21.95 -16.40 7.52
CA GLU A 419 20.85 -16.83 8.41
C GLU A 419 21.31 -17.21 9.83
N ASP A 420 22.61 -17.42 10.01
CA ASP A 420 23.23 -17.73 11.31
C ASP A 420 23.73 -16.48 12.07
N ALA A 421 23.58 -15.28 11.50
CA ALA A 421 24.02 -14.06 12.16
C ALA A 421 23.22 -13.79 13.44
N SER A 422 23.94 -13.55 14.51
CA SER A 422 23.34 -13.22 15.80
C SER A 422 23.04 -11.73 15.92
N PRO A 423 21.98 -11.32 16.63
CA PRO A 423 21.71 -9.90 16.88
C PRO A 423 22.92 -9.18 17.48
N PRO A 424 23.30 -8.03 16.96
CA PRO A 424 24.39 -7.24 17.52
C PRO A 424 24.02 -6.63 18.89
N VAL A 425 25.02 -6.11 19.57
CA VAL A 425 24.76 -5.19 20.70
C VAL A 425 24.05 -3.97 20.12
N GLN A 426 22.88 -3.66 20.63
CA GLN A 426 22.10 -2.52 20.17
C GLN A 426 22.89 -1.21 20.33
N PRO A 427 22.94 -0.35 19.29
CA PRO A 427 23.49 0.98 19.41
C PRO A 427 22.77 1.78 20.50
N PRO A 428 23.46 2.73 21.15
CA PRO A 428 22.83 3.58 22.14
C PRO A 428 21.72 4.42 21.48
N GLU A 429 20.64 4.59 22.20
CA GLU A 429 19.59 5.54 21.87
C GLU A 429 20.13 6.98 21.88
N ILE A 430 19.65 7.80 20.95
CA ILE A 430 20.02 9.22 20.86
C ILE A 430 18.80 10.10 21.02
N SER A 431 18.99 11.30 21.61
CA SER A 431 17.98 12.34 21.58
C SER A 431 18.18 13.26 20.39
N LEU A 432 17.11 13.51 19.62
CA LEU A 432 17.15 14.47 18.53
C LEU A 432 17.15 15.90 19.07
N LYS A 433 17.84 16.79 18.37
CA LYS A 433 17.87 18.21 18.68
C LYS A 433 17.03 18.98 17.67
N GLN A 434 16.27 19.96 18.19
CA GLN A 434 15.52 20.86 17.32
C GLN A 434 16.47 21.65 16.42
N ASP A 435 16.12 21.75 15.14
CA ASP A 435 16.81 22.60 14.19
C ASP A 435 16.52 24.07 14.48
N ALA A 436 17.57 24.88 14.57
CA ALA A 436 17.44 26.30 14.90
C ALA A 436 16.78 27.14 13.79
N ASN A 437 16.80 26.65 12.54
CA ASN A 437 16.29 27.35 11.35
C ASN A 437 14.93 26.82 10.89
N GLU A 438 14.54 25.62 11.35
CA GLU A 438 13.31 24.95 10.93
C GLU A 438 12.47 24.57 12.17
N PRO A 439 11.60 25.46 12.68
CA PRO A 439 10.77 25.17 13.84
C PRO A 439 9.94 23.89 13.66
N GLY A 440 9.92 23.03 14.67
CA GLY A 440 9.26 21.73 14.63
C GLY A 440 10.04 20.62 13.93
N THR A 441 11.21 20.91 13.36
CA THR A 441 12.12 19.92 12.80
C THR A 441 13.20 19.57 13.82
N TYR A 442 13.44 18.28 14.00
CA TYR A 442 14.44 17.72 14.91
C TYR A 442 15.41 16.87 14.11
N ARG A 443 16.69 16.96 14.44
CA ARG A 443 17.76 16.26 13.72
C ARG A 443 18.70 15.56 14.68
N GLY A 444 19.26 14.46 14.22
CA GLY A 444 20.31 13.73 14.92
C GLY A 444 21.07 12.81 14.00
N SER A 445 22.06 12.15 14.55
CA SER A 445 22.82 11.16 13.81
C SER A 445 23.15 9.96 14.68
N LEU A 446 23.01 8.77 14.12
CA LEU A 446 23.44 7.49 14.67
C LEU A 446 24.62 6.96 13.84
N THR A 447 25.26 5.95 14.38
CA THR A 447 26.24 5.17 13.61
C THR A 447 25.60 3.85 13.22
N ALA A 448 25.64 3.51 11.94
CA ALA A 448 25.17 2.21 11.45
C ALA A 448 25.96 1.09 12.18
N PRO A 449 25.30 0.04 12.64
CA PRO A 449 25.96 -1.07 13.29
C PRO A 449 27.04 -1.73 12.41
N MET A 450 28.02 -2.35 13.03
CA MET A 450 29.05 -3.12 12.30
C MET A 450 28.51 -4.44 11.76
N GLN A 451 27.41 -4.94 12.30
CA GLN A 451 26.73 -6.15 11.85
C GLN A 451 25.82 -5.83 10.67
N GLU A 452 26.03 -6.54 9.58
CA GLU A 452 25.14 -6.48 8.42
C GLU A 452 23.76 -7.06 8.76
N GLY A 453 22.70 -6.42 8.27
CA GLY A 453 21.33 -6.85 8.53
C GLY A 453 20.32 -5.74 8.36
N THR A 454 19.08 -6.02 8.67
CA THR A 454 18.01 -5.04 8.68
C THR A 454 17.72 -4.56 10.09
N TYR A 455 17.42 -3.28 10.19
CA TYR A 455 17.17 -2.59 11.45
C TYR A 455 15.91 -1.75 11.35
N ASN A 456 15.08 -1.76 12.38
CA ASN A 456 14.06 -0.75 12.56
C ASN A 456 14.71 0.48 13.19
N LEU A 457 14.69 1.58 12.47
CA LEU A 457 14.98 2.91 12.98
C LEU A 457 13.70 3.40 13.67
N ARG A 458 13.71 3.44 14.99
CA ARG A 458 12.53 3.72 15.81
C ARG A 458 12.67 5.08 16.46
N ALA A 459 11.70 5.98 16.21
CA ALA A 459 11.59 7.24 16.92
C ALA A 459 10.44 7.22 17.92
N VAL A 460 10.70 7.69 19.13
CA VAL A 460 9.72 7.85 20.20
C VAL A 460 9.62 9.34 20.55
N VAL A 461 8.41 9.87 20.43
CA VAL A 461 8.10 11.24 20.85
C VAL A 461 7.45 11.19 22.20
N HIS A 462 8.16 11.72 23.21
CA HIS A 462 7.60 11.88 24.54
C HIS A 462 6.77 13.16 24.59
N THR A 463 5.48 12.99 24.76
CA THR A 463 4.55 14.11 24.91
C THR A 463 4.10 14.22 26.36
N ASN A 464 3.67 15.43 26.77
CA ASN A 464 3.01 15.63 28.07
C ASN A 464 1.57 15.06 28.07
N LEU A 465 1.15 14.44 26.98
CA LEU A 465 -0.13 13.74 26.80
C LEU A 465 0.08 12.27 27.15
N GLN A 466 -0.96 11.58 27.56
CA GLN A 466 -0.92 10.27 28.25
C GLN A 466 -0.26 9.10 27.51
N SER A 467 0.22 9.25 26.28
CA SER A 467 0.91 8.19 25.53
C SER A 467 2.03 8.75 24.65
N ASP A 468 3.13 8.02 24.56
CA ASP A 468 4.22 8.28 23.64
C ASP A 468 3.83 7.90 22.22
N LEU A 469 4.18 8.77 21.26
CA LEU A 469 4.05 8.48 19.83
C LEU A 469 5.29 7.73 19.36
N THR A 470 5.09 6.58 18.74
CA THR A 470 6.19 5.81 18.14
C THR A 470 6.02 5.73 16.63
N VAL A 471 7.09 5.96 15.89
CA VAL A 471 7.19 5.72 14.45
C VAL A 471 8.42 4.88 14.17
N GLU A 472 8.31 3.98 13.21
CA GLU A 472 9.41 3.11 12.80
C GLU A 472 9.64 3.21 11.30
N GLU A 473 10.91 3.21 10.92
CA GLU A 473 11.37 3.11 9.56
C GLU A 473 12.42 1.99 9.47
N MET A 474 12.52 1.34 8.32
CA MET A 474 13.48 0.26 8.17
C MET A 474 14.67 0.71 7.35
N ILE A 475 15.87 0.42 7.85
CA ILE A 475 17.12 0.61 7.12
C ILE A 475 17.85 -0.72 6.99
N ALA A 476 18.68 -0.85 5.97
CA ALA A 476 19.61 -1.97 5.81
C ALA A 476 21.05 -1.51 6.00
N VAL A 477 21.83 -2.37 6.65
CA VAL A 477 23.30 -2.21 6.78
C VAL A 477 23.96 -3.33 6.02
N GLU A 478 24.73 -2.98 4.96
CA GLU A 478 25.37 -3.93 4.05
C GLU A 478 26.75 -3.40 3.64
N ALA A 479 27.77 -4.27 3.65
CA ALA A 479 29.09 -3.90 3.15
C ALA A 479 29.03 -3.60 1.64
N GLU A 480 29.81 -2.63 1.17
CA GLU A 480 29.93 -2.46 -0.27
C GLU A 480 30.41 -3.77 -0.91
N PRO A 481 29.75 -4.24 -1.99
CA PRO A 481 30.22 -5.43 -2.68
C PRO A 481 31.66 -5.20 -3.11
N GLY A 482 32.56 -6.02 -2.57
CA GLY A 482 34.00 -5.82 -2.64
C GLY A 482 34.50 -5.46 -4.02
N GLY A 483 35.31 -4.38 -4.09
CA GLY A 483 35.98 -3.91 -5.28
C GLY A 483 37.06 -4.89 -5.79
#